data_27b1b616c97e32bd39bdce1b95ef18b9
#
_entry.id   27b1b616c97e32bd39bdce1b95ef18b9
#
_cell.length_a   1.000
_cell.length_b   1.000
_cell.length_c   1.000
_cell.angle_alpha   90.00
_cell.angle_beta   90.00
_cell.angle_gamma   90.00
#
_symmetry.space_group_name_H-M   'P 1'
#
loop_
_entity.id
_entity.type
_entity.pdbx_description
1 polymer ?
#
loop_
_entity_poly.entity_id
_entity_poly.type
_entity_poly.pdbx_seq_one_letter_code
_entity_poly.pdbx_strand_id
1 'polypeptide(L)'
;MAALSSRSLSRDHFERFRAFGFLVFRGLFTPEETRDLQRQFDRVMESGNRDALGIGRGTDAATAQLRLDLASDSRMQDIAECVLGDEYQFMSVNCTAYAADTPWHAASAVVQWASRVLKIAIYLDPLDVHSGCLRVIPGSHRNSQRLLDPRWSLAPDPLFGIRNRDVVWDNPPWGLAPQEVPYMPLETQPGDVLAFPEDLLHCAFASKGPRRQISVNFLELPRTEEQIFDAKLHNAWGGGRLLRPPQDFVDSDDPSLRRMTHGLVALGFEPVAD
;
A
#
# COMPACT_ATOMS: atom_id res chain seq x y z
N MET A 1 -24.61 4.70 -11.77
CA MET A 1 -24.20 4.96 -10.37
C MET A 1 -23.34 6.20 -10.41
N ALA A 2 -23.68 7.26 -9.64
CA ALA A 2 -22.91 8.50 -9.65
C ALA A 2 -21.51 8.24 -9.11
N ALA A 3 -20.48 8.77 -9.79
CA ALA A 3 -19.12 8.77 -9.28
C ALA A 3 -19.11 9.47 -7.91
N LEU A 4 -18.59 8.80 -6.90
CA LEU A 4 -18.41 9.39 -5.57
C LEU A 4 -17.43 10.55 -5.72
N SER A 5 -17.92 11.79 -5.59
CA SER A 5 -17.01 12.92 -5.43
C SER A 5 -16.30 12.79 -4.08
N SER A 6 -15.05 13.18 -3.98
CA SER A 6 -14.18 13.10 -2.79
C SER A 6 -14.82 13.69 -1.50
N ARG A 7 -15.77 14.57 -1.62
CA ARG A 7 -16.51 15.18 -0.49
C ARG A 7 -17.53 14.28 0.21
N SER A 8 -17.55 12.98 -0.06
CA SER A 8 -18.60 12.08 0.45
C SER A 8 -18.11 10.88 1.25
N LEU A 9 -16.85 10.88 1.71
CA LEU A 9 -16.43 9.86 2.67
C LEU A 9 -17.17 10.10 3.99
N SER A 10 -18.08 9.18 4.30
CA SER A 10 -18.96 9.27 5.46
C SER A 10 -18.44 8.39 6.58
N ARG A 11 -18.99 8.59 7.77
CA ARG A 11 -18.79 7.68 8.90
C ARG A 11 -19.04 6.20 8.53
N ASP A 12 -19.95 5.94 7.60
CA ASP A 12 -20.23 4.57 7.14
C ASP A 12 -19.06 3.94 6.39
N HIS A 13 -18.27 4.73 5.66
CA HIS A 13 -17.04 4.23 5.02
C HIS A 13 -16.02 3.84 6.08
N PHE A 14 -15.82 4.68 7.09
CA PHE A 14 -14.94 4.35 8.22
C PHE A 14 -15.39 3.09 8.95
N GLU A 15 -16.68 2.96 9.27
CA GLU A 15 -17.20 1.76 9.96
C GLU A 15 -17.08 0.49 9.09
N ARG A 16 -17.27 0.59 7.77
CA ARG A 16 -17.02 -0.53 6.84
C ARG A 16 -15.55 -0.91 6.81
N PHE A 17 -14.66 0.08 6.70
CA PHE A 17 -13.22 -0.16 6.75
C PHE A 17 -12.85 -0.84 8.06
N ARG A 18 -13.34 -0.35 9.19
CA ARG A 18 -13.10 -0.92 10.51
C ARG A 18 -13.62 -2.35 10.64
N ALA A 19 -14.76 -2.64 10.02
CA ALA A 19 -15.38 -3.98 10.08
C ALA A 19 -14.68 -4.98 9.16
N PHE A 20 -14.45 -4.61 7.91
CA PHE A 20 -13.99 -5.52 6.86
C PHE A 20 -12.51 -5.39 6.52
N GLY A 21 -11.87 -4.26 6.82
CA GLY A 21 -10.48 -3.99 6.52
C GLY A 21 -10.23 -3.52 5.10
N PHE A 22 -11.24 -3.14 4.33
CA PHE A 22 -11.04 -2.58 2.99
C PHE A 22 -12.21 -1.71 2.53
N LEU A 23 -11.92 -0.83 1.57
CA LEU A 23 -12.90 -0.07 0.80
C LEU A 23 -12.62 -0.25 -0.69
N VAL A 24 -13.68 -0.22 -1.48
CA VAL A 24 -13.62 -0.27 -2.95
C VAL A 24 -14.29 0.97 -3.50
N PHE A 25 -13.56 1.75 -4.27
CA PHE A 25 -14.04 2.95 -4.96
C PHE A 25 -14.09 2.67 -6.45
N ARG A 26 -15.29 2.51 -6.98
CA ARG A 26 -15.51 2.21 -8.40
C ARG A 26 -15.42 3.47 -9.23
N GLY A 27 -14.58 3.43 -10.29
CA GLY A 27 -14.41 4.56 -11.20
C GLY A 27 -14.01 5.84 -10.49
N LEU A 28 -13.15 5.76 -9.46
CA LEU A 28 -12.67 6.96 -8.74
C LEU A 28 -11.87 7.87 -9.67
N PHE A 29 -11.10 7.28 -10.57
CA PHE A 29 -10.46 7.99 -11.68
C PHE A 29 -11.27 7.81 -12.95
N THR A 30 -11.46 8.91 -13.68
CA THR A 30 -12.10 8.90 -14.99
C THR A 30 -11.24 8.13 -16.01
N PRO A 31 -11.80 7.73 -17.17
CA PRO A 31 -11.00 7.07 -18.19
C PRO A 31 -9.84 7.94 -18.73
N GLU A 32 -9.96 9.26 -18.68
CA GLU A 32 -8.90 10.18 -19.07
C GLU A 32 -7.77 10.20 -18.05
N GLU A 33 -8.11 10.42 -16.76
CA GLU A 33 -7.15 10.35 -15.65
C GLU A 33 -6.45 9.00 -15.60
N THR A 34 -7.20 7.92 -15.80
CA THR A 34 -6.64 6.56 -15.83
C THR A 34 -5.61 6.39 -16.93
N ARG A 35 -5.87 6.90 -18.15
CA ARG A 35 -4.88 6.88 -19.24
C ARG A 35 -3.65 7.73 -18.90
N ASP A 36 -3.83 8.81 -18.17
CA ASP A 36 -2.69 9.61 -17.71
C ASP A 36 -1.85 8.86 -16.69
N LEU A 37 -2.48 8.24 -15.70
CA LEU A 37 -1.79 7.37 -14.73
C LEU A 37 -1.06 6.20 -15.41
N GLN A 38 -1.64 5.61 -16.48
CA GLN A 38 -0.96 4.57 -17.26
C GLN A 38 0.31 5.13 -17.92
N ARG A 39 0.25 6.32 -18.52
CA ARG A 39 1.45 6.96 -19.12
C ARG A 39 2.51 7.30 -18.06
N GLN A 40 2.10 7.79 -16.90
CA GLN A 40 3.03 8.07 -15.81
C GLN A 40 3.67 6.78 -15.27
N PHE A 41 2.87 5.73 -15.08
CA PHE A 41 3.37 4.41 -14.71
C PHE A 41 4.44 3.90 -15.68
N ASP A 42 4.16 3.95 -16.98
CA ASP A 42 5.09 3.48 -18.01
C ASP A 42 6.41 4.27 -17.96
N ARG A 43 6.38 5.61 -17.81
CA ARG A 43 7.59 6.44 -17.63
C ARG A 43 8.43 6.03 -16.43
N VAL A 44 7.77 5.81 -15.27
CA VAL A 44 8.46 5.35 -14.05
C VAL A 44 9.09 3.98 -14.29
N MET A 45 8.40 3.09 -14.99
CA MET A 45 8.92 1.76 -15.28
C MET A 45 10.06 1.77 -16.32
N GLU A 46 10.08 2.72 -17.23
CA GLU A 46 11.14 2.91 -18.24
C GLU A 46 12.40 3.56 -17.66
N SER A 47 12.29 4.35 -16.59
CA SER A 47 13.45 5.00 -15.93
C SER A 47 14.48 4.00 -15.39
N GLY A 48 14.13 2.71 -15.29
CA GLY A 48 15.03 1.63 -14.89
C GLY A 48 15.28 1.57 -13.38
N ASN A 49 14.72 2.47 -12.61
CA ASN A 49 14.92 2.58 -11.17
C ASN A 49 14.00 1.61 -10.41
N ARG A 50 14.26 0.28 -10.59
CA ARG A 50 13.46 -0.80 -10.00
C ARG A 50 14.29 -1.57 -8.98
N ASP A 51 13.65 -1.95 -7.89
CA ASP A 51 14.23 -2.94 -6.99
C ASP A 51 14.12 -4.38 -7.56
N ALA A 52 14.67 -5.34 -6.82
CA ALA A 52 14.64 -6.75 -7.22
C ALA A 52 13.23 -7.35 -7.34
N LEU A 53 12.19 -6.64 -6.87
CA LEU A 53 10.78 -7.03 -6.97
C LEU A 53 10.07 -6.36 -8.15
N GLY A 54 10.78 -5.57 -8.96
CA GLY A 54 10.18 -4.80 -10.05
C GLY A 54 9.35 -3.61 -9.57
N ILE A 55 9.58 -3.12 -8.35
CA ILE A 55 8.90 -1.95 -7.79
C ILE A 55 9.71 -0.71 -8.19
N GLY A 56 9.09 0.17 -8.94
CA GLY A 56 9.62 1.51 -9.22
C GLY A 56 9.50 2.37 -7.96
N ARG A 57 10.64 2.58 -7.31
CA ARG A 57 10.82 3.47 -6.14
C ARG A 57 11.88 4.49 -6.46
N GLY A 58 11.70 5.19 -7.56
CA GLY A 58 12.73 6.10 -8.04
C GLY A 58 12.76 7.41 -7.26
N THR A 59 13.96 7.97 -7.22
CA THR A 59 14.20 9.39 -6.93
C THR A 59 14.33 10.18 -8.22
N ASP A 60 13.94 9.62 -9.36
CA ASP A 60 13.93 10.30 -10.65
C ASP A 60 12.73 11.23 -10.81
N ALA A 61 12.83 12.17 -11.73
CA ALA A 61 11.81 13.19 -11.95
C ALA A 61 10.43 12.62 -12.30
N ALA A 62 10.34 11.46 -12.96
CA ALA A 62 9.07 10.84 -13.31
C ALA A 62 8.36 10.30 -12.06
N THR A 63 9.11 9.67 -11.16
CA THR A 63 8.59 9.18 -9.88
C THR A 63 8.23 10.36 -8.95
N ALA A 64 9.04 11.41 -8.93
CA ALA A 64 8.77 12.62 -8.14
C ALA A 64 7.46 13.28 -8.58
N GLN A 65 7.23 13.42 -9.89
CA GLN A 65 5.98 14.00 -10.42
C GLN A 65 4.77 13.14 -10.07
N LEU A 66 4.83 11.82 -10.29
CA LEU A 66 3.72 10.93 -9.93
C LEU A 66 3.41 10.96 -8.43
N ARG A 67 4.44 11.01 -7.59
CA ARG A 67 4.31 11.16 -6.14
C ARG A 67 3.60 12.44 -5.76
N LEU A 68 4.02 13.56 -6.34
CA LEU A 68 3.41 14.87 -6.10
C LEU A 68 1.95 14.90 -6.55
N ASP A 69 1.65 14.43 -7.75
CA ASP A 69 0.31 14.40 -8.32
C ASP A 69 -0.65 13.60 -7.43
N LEU A 70 -0.25 12.41 -6.98
CA LEU A 70 -1.09 11.55 -6.16
C LEU A 70 -1.19 12.00 -4.70
N ALA A 71 -0.12 12.53 -4.12
CA ALA A 71 -0.17 13.05 -2.75
C ALA A 71 -1.00 14.34 -2.66
N SER A 72 -1.01 15.16 -3.71
CA SER A 72 -1.84 16.37 -3.80
C SER A 72 -3.29 16.08 -4.19
N ASP A 73 -3.60 14.87 -4.65
CA ASP A 73 -4.97 14.50 -5.03
C ASP A 73 -5.86 14.40 -3.78
N SER A 74 -6.87 15.25 -3.73
CA SER A 74 -7.78 15.33 -2.58
C SER A 74 -8.50 14.00 -2.29
N ARG A 75 -8.71 13.14 -3.31
CA ARG A 75 -9.31 11.81 -3.14
C ARG A 75 -8.43 10.89 -2.32
N MET A 76 -7.10 10.94 -2.54
CA MET A 76 -6.12 10.17 -1.76
C MET A 76 -6.03 10.69 -0.34
N GLN A 77 -6.04 12.01 -0.17
CA GLN A 77 -6.03 12.68 1.14
C GLN A 77 -7.29 12.36 1.94
N ASP A 78 -8.47 12.47 1.33
CA ASP A 78 -9.75 12.17 1.98
C ASP A 78 -9.83 10.71 2.45
N ILE A 79 -9.32 9.75 1.64
CA ILE A 79 -9.26 8.34 2.03
C ILE A 79 -8.30 8.14 3.22
N ALA A 80 -7.12 8.76 3.17
CA ALA A 80 -6.15 8.67 4.24
C ALA A 80 -6.68 9.28 5.55
N GLU A 81 -7.26 10.47 5.48
CA GLU A 81 -7.85 11.14 6.64
C GLU A 81 -9.03 10.36 7.24
N CYS A 82 -9.90 9.81 6.40
CA CYS A 82 -11.03 8.98 6.84
C CYS A 82 -10.57 7.76 7.64
N VAL A 83 -9.45 7.14 7.28
CA VAL A 83 -8.96 5.88 7.86
C VAL A 83 -7.97 6.10 9.00
N LEU A 84 -7.04 7.03 8.85
CA LEU A 84 -5.92 7.24 9.76
C LEU A 84 -6.10 8.46 10.67
N GLY A 85 -7.05 9.35 10.37
CA GLY A 85 -7.21 10.64 11.04
C GLY A 85 -6.42 11.74 10.35
N ASP A 86 -6.52 12.96 10.86
CA ASP A 86 -6.00 14.19 10.25
C ASP A 86 -4.46 14.34 10.28
N GLU A 87 -3.78 13.55 11.12
CA GLU A 87 -2.31 13.58 11.24
C GLU A 87 -1.61 12.42 10.52
N TYR A 88 -2.25 11.85 9.48
CA TYR A 88 -1.59 10.82 8.67
C TYR A 88 -0.30 11.35 8.02
N GLN A 89 0.68 10.48 7.84
CA GLN A 89 1.98 10.80 7.26
C GLN A 89 2.14 10.10 5.92
N PHE A 90 2.75 10.77 4.95
CA PHE A 90 3.09 10.17 3.67
C PHE A 90 4.24 9.16 3.85
N MET A 91 4.11 8.01 3.20
CA MET A 91 5.13 6.97 3.25
C MET A 91 5.78 6.73 1.89
N SER A 92 4.99 6.45 0.86
CA SER A 92 5.55 6.19 -0.48
C SER A 92 4.49 6.16 -1.59
N VAL A 93 4.96 6.35 -2.83
CA VAL A 93 4.27 5.91 -4.04
C VAL A 93 5.11 4.83 -4.71
N ASN A 94 4.50 3.74 -5.13
CA ASN A 94 5.18 2.65 -5.80
C ASN A 94 4.44 2.26 -7.08
N CYS A 95 5.19 2.03 -8.16
CA CYS A 95 4.70 1.42 -9.39
C CYS A 95 5.14 -0.05 -9.42
N THR A 96 4.21 -0.98 -9.54
CA THR A 96 4.52 -2.41 -9.56
C THR A 96 3.83 -3.10 -10.73
N ALA A 97 4.63 -3.80 -11.55
CA ALA A 97 4.14 -4.71 -12.57
C ALA A 97 4.27 -6.15 -12.05
N TYR A 98 3.23 -6.64 -11.41
CA TYR A 98 3.23 -8.00 -10.86
C TYR A 98 3.15 -9.02 -12.00
N ALA A 99 4.23 -9.77 -12.24
CA ALA A 99 4.31 -10.78 -13.29
C ALA A 99 3.90 -12.18 -12.83
N ALA A 100 3.74 -12.39 -11.53
CA ALA A 100 3.45 -13.69 -10.92
C ALA A 100 2.35 -13.59 -9.85
N ASP A 101 1.93 -14.74 -9.35
CA ASP A 101 1.04 -14.82 -8.22
C ASP A 101 1.71 -14.26 -6.95
N THR A 102 0.90 -13.73 -6.07
CA THR A 102 1.33 -13.25 -4.75
C THR A 102 0.67 -14.14 -3.70
N PRO A 103 1.44 -14.78 -2.80
CA PRO A 103 0.91 -15.68 -1.79
C PRO A 103 0.04 -14.96 -0.78
N TRP A 104 -0.68 -15.69 0.05
CA TRP A 104 -1.35 -15.15 1.22
C TRP A 104 -0.33 -14.53 2.17
N HIS A 105 -0.49 -13.25 2.45
CA HIS A 105 0.37 -12.48 3.35
C HIS A 105 -0.39 -11.30 3.95
N ALA A 106 0.17 -10.79 5.01
CA ALA A 106 -0.02 -9.42 5.48
C ALA A 106 1.37 -8.80 5.54
N ALA A 107 1.53 -7.52 5.26
CA ALA A 107 2.85 -6.88 5.31
C ALA A 107 3.48 -7.01 6.71
N SER A 108 2.64 -7.06 7.72
CA SER A 108 3.01 -7.36 9.10
C SER A 108 3.49 -8.80 9.35
N ALA A 109 3.35 -9.72 8.39
CA ALA A 109 3.83 -11.10 8.58
C ALA A 109 5.36 -11.18 8.70
N VAL A 110 6.06 -10.20 8.19
CA VAL A 110 7.52 -10.10 8.27
C VAL A 110 7.95 -9.13 9.36
N VAL A 111 7.27 -8.02 9.47
CA VAL A 111 7.51 -6.99 10.49
C VAL A 111 6.18 -6.31 10.79
N GLN A 112 5.70 -6.47 12.00
CA GLN A 112 4.47 -5.81 12.42
C GLN A 112 4.72 -4.34 12.64
N TRP A 113 3.87 -3.52 12.03
CA TRP A 113 3.81 -2.10 12.34
C TRP A 113 2.96 -1.88 13.60
N ALA A 114 3.52 -1.20 14.58
CA ALA A 114 2.75 -0.74 15.74
C ALA A 114 1.79 0.42 15.38
N SER A 115 2.09 1.15 14.31
CA SER A 115 1.21 2.15 13.70
C SER A 115 0.45 1.55 12.53
N ARG A 116 -0.77 2.03 12.26
CA ARG A 116 -1.53 1.60 11.09
C ARG A 116 -0.88 2.11 9.80
N VAL A 117 -0.69 1.22 8.85
CA VAL A 117 -0.25 1.55 7.49
C VAL A 117 -1.41 1.31 6.53
N LEU A 118 -1.77 2.32 5.78
CA LEU A 118 -2.81 2.29 4.77
C LEU A 118 -2.18 2.21 3.38
N LYS A 119 -2.57 1.22 2.60
CA LYS A 119 -2.28 1.12 1.18
C LYS A 119 -3.51 1.51 0.37
N ILE A 120 -3.34 2.46 -0.54
CA ILE A 120 -4.32 2.82 -1.56
C ILE A 120 -3.80 2.32 -2.90
N ALA A 121 -4.44 1.29 -3.44
CA ALA A 121 -4.02 0.60 -4.66
C ALA A 121 -4.90 1.01 -5.84
N ILE A 122 -4.28 1.58 -6.86
CA ILE A 122 -4.90 1.99 -8.13
C ILE A 122 -4.51 0.95 -9.16
N TYR A 123 -5.48 0.16 -9.65
CA TYR A 123 -5.23 -0.81 -10.70
C TYR A 123 -5.43 -0.19 -12.08
N LEU A 124 -4.47 -0.44 -12.97
CA LEU A 124 -4.45 0.15 -14.31
C LEU A 124 -4.94 -0.82 -15.40
N ASP A 125 -5.21 -2.06 -15.01
CA ASP A 125 -5.68 -3.14 -15.89
C ASP A 125 -6.97 -3.74 -15.33
N PRO A 126 -7.86 -4.29 -16.18
CA PRO A 126 -9.04 -4.99 -15.70
C PRO A 126 -8.63 -6.33 -15.08
N LEU A 127 -9.07 -6.58 -13.86
CA LEU A 127 -8.73 -7.78 -13.11
C LEU A 127 -9.98 -8.45 -12.55
N ASP A 128 -10.06 -9.75 -12.78
CA ASP A 128 -11.09 -10.64 -12.28
C ASP A 128 -10.49 -11.85 -11.55
N VAL A 129 -11.32 -12.79 -11.14
CA VAL A 129 -10.90 -14.04 -10.47
C VAL A 129 -10.01 -14.92 -11.34
N HIS A 130 -9.96 -14.72 -12.65
CA HIS A 130 -9.18 -15.51 -13.60
C HIS A 130 -7.93 -14.78 -14.11
N SER A 131 -7.72 -13.55 -13.71
CA SER A 131 -6.61 -12.69 -14.16
C SER A 131 -5.78 -12.10 -13.01
N GLY A 132 -5.99 -12.57 -11.78
CA GLY A 132 -5.17 -12.22 -10.63
C GLY A 132 -5.65 -10.99 -9.86
N CYS A 133 -6.97 -10.77 -9.75
CA CYS A 133 -7.50 -9.74 -8.85
C CYS A 133 -7.05 -9.97 -7.40
N LEU A 134 -7.04 -8.92 -6.61
CA LEU A 134 -6.77 -9.02 -5.18
C LEU A 134 -7.86 -9.86 -4.50
N ARG A 135 -7.44 -10.73 -3.59
CA ARG A 135 -8.33 -11.50 -2.71
C ARG A 135 -7.99 -11.17 -1.28
N VAL A 136 -9.01 -11.03 -0.46
CA VAL A 136 -8.86 -10.64 0.94
C VAL A 136 -9.64 -11.56 1.86
N ILE A 137 -9.19 -11.71 3.10
CA ILE A 137 -10.00 -12.29 4.17
C ILE A 137 -10.61 -11.12 4.95
N PRO A 138 -11.92 -10.82 4.79
CA PRO A 138 -12.55 -9.68 5.44
C PRO A 138 -12.40 -9.74 6.96
N GLY A 139 -11.99 -8.61 7.57
CA GLY A 139 -11.82 -8.49 9.02
C GLY A 139 -10.54 -9.08 9.59
N SER A 140 -9.69 -9.71 8.76
CA SER A 140 -8.44 -10.35 9.21
C SER A 140 -7.41 -9.34 9.76
N HIS A 141 -7.45 -8.08 9.34
CA HIS A 141 -6.57 -7.02 9.84
C HIS A 141 -6.62 -6.82 11.36
N ARG A 142 -7.70 -7.24 12.02
CA ARG A 142 -7.85 -7.13 13.48
C ARG A 142 -7.14 -8.23 14.27
N ASN A 143 -6.78 -9.32 13.59
CA ASN A 143 -6.19 -10.51 14.19
C ASN A 143 -5.16 -11.18 13.27
N SER A 144 -4.56 -10.45 12.35
CA SER A 144 -3.67 -11.02 11.32
C SER A 144 -2.56 -11.88 11.92
N GLN A 145 -1.99 -11.45 13.05
CA GLN A 145 -0.96 -12.20 13.75
C GLN A 145 -1.42 -13.52 14.37
N ARG A 146 -2.67 -13.60 14.82
CA ARG A 146 -3.21 -14.85 15.38
C ARG A 146 -3.60 -15.83 14.28
N LEU A 147 -3.83 -15.32 13.06
CA LEU A 147 -4.19 -16.13 11.91
C LEU A 147 -2.95 -16.66 11.19
N LEU A 148 -1.84 -15.96 11.29
CA LEU A 148 -0.54 -16.44 10.80
C LEU A 148 0.13 -17.22 11.93
N ASP A 149 0.49 -18.48 11.68
CA ASP A 149 1.24 -19.28 12.65
C ASP A 149 2.54 -18.54 13.03
N PRO A 150 2.81 -18.29 14.33
CA PRO A 150 4.03 -17.60 14.76
C PRO A 150 5.33 -18.26 14.25
N ARG A 151 5.29 -19.54 13.94
CA ARG A 151 6.42 -20.27 13.33
C ARG A 151 6.78 -19.73 11.94
N TRP A 152 5.87 -19.03 11.29
CA TRP A 152 6.04 -18.44 9.97
C TRP A 152 6.58 -17.01 10.02
N SER A 153 6.36 -16.31 11.14
CA SER A 153 6.89 -14.97 11.38
C SER A 153 8.36 -14.95 11.81
N LEU A 154 8.95 -16.11 12.08
CA LEU A 154 10.25 -16.24 12.73
C LEU A 154 11.42 -16.60 11.82
N ALA A 155 11.26 -16.56 10.52
CA ALA A 155 12.41 -16.65 9.61
C ALA A 155 12.81 -15.24 9.17
N PRO A 156 13.63 -14.51 9.94
CA PRO A 156 14.10 -13.21 9.53
C PRO A 156 15.10 -13.40 8.39
N ASP A 157 14.72 -13.08 7.19
CA ASP A 157 15.72 -12.62 6.24
C ASP A 157 16.07 -11.17 6.66
N PRO A 158 17.30 -10.90 7.11
CA PRO A 158 17.70 -9.59 7.58
C PRO A 158 17.70 -8.52 6.47
N LEU A 159 17.45 -8.86 5.23
CA LEU A 159 17.45 -7.91 4.11
C LEU A 159 16.08 -7.57 3.56
N PHE A 160 15.11 -8.44 3.62
CA PHE A 160 13.69 -8.22 3.23
C PHE A 160 12.94 -9.50 3.49
N GLY A 161 12.57 -9.92 4.62
CA GLY A 161 11.71 -11.06 4.95
C GLY A 161 10.98 -11.90 3.87
N ILE A 162 11.16 -11.57 2.63
CA ILE A 162 10.49 -12.11 1.45
C ILE A 162 11.22 -13.34 0.87
N ARG A 163 12.41 -13.68 1.35
CA ARG A 163 13.13 -14.86 0.86
C ARG A 163 12.64 -16.18 1.41
N ASN A 164 11.66 -16.19 2.26
CA ASN A 164 10.89 -17.38 2.53
C ASN A 164 9.77 -17.60 1.50
N ARG A 165 10.06 -17.35 0.22
CA ARG A 165 9.19 -17.79 -0.88
C ARG A 165 8.81 -19.26 -0.72
N ASP A 166 9.76 -20.09 -0.36
CA ASP A 166 9.56 -21.52 -0.23
C ASP A 166 8.62 -21.87 0.92
N VAL A 167 8.73 -21.18 2.05
CA VAL A 167 7.89 -21.44 3.22
C VAL A 167 6.44 -21.00 3.00
N VAL A 168 6.23 -19.87 2.37
CA VAL A 168 4.88 -19.35 2.11
C VAL A 168 4.20 -20.09 0.94
N TRP A 169 4.97 -20.51 -0.07
CA TRP A 169 4.45 -21.23 -1.23
C TRP A 169 4.24 -22.71 -1.00
N ASP A 170 5.18 -23.39 -0.30
CA ASP A 170 5.15 -24.84 -0.11
C ASP A 170 4.25 -25.26 1.05
N ASN A 171 3.82 -24.31 1.90
CA ASN A 171 3.02 -24.61 3.07
C ASN A 171 2.10 -23.44 3.40
N PRO A 172 0.98 -23.32 2.67
CA PRO A 172 0.02 -22.22 2.91
C PRO A 172 -0.39 -22.20 4.38
N PRO A 173 -0.71 -21.02 4.94
CA PRO A 173 -1.26 -20.95 6.26
C PRO A 173 -2.41 -21.95 6.42
N TRP A 174 -2.47 -22.61 7.54
CA TRP A 174 -3.55 -23.56 7.86
C TRP A 174 -3.54 -24.88 7.04
N GLY A 175 -2.49 -25.18 6.28
CA GLY A 175 -2.40 -26.41 5.49
C GLY A 175 -3.41 -26.51 4.34
N LEU A 176 -3.98 -25.37 3.92
CA LEU A 176 -4.92 -25.26 2.79
C LEU A 176 -4.18 -24.75 1.56
N ALA A 177 -4.54 -25.20 0.38
CA ALA A 177 -4.10 -24.55 -0.84
C ALA A 177 -4.65 -23.10 -0.90
N PRO A 178 -3.94 -22.15 -1.55
CA PRO A 178 -4.38 -20.75 -1.59
C PRO A 178 -5.85 -20.56 -2.04
N GLN A 179 -6.33 -21.43 -2.94
CA GLN A 179 -7.68 -21.41 -3.47
C GLN A 179 -8.74 -21.98 -2.52
N GLU A 180 -8.33 -22.76 -1.52
CA GLU A 180 -9.22 -23.36 -0.54
C GLU A 180 -9.47 -22.46 0.66
N VAL A 181 -8.67 -21.42 0.83
CA VAL A 181 -8.87 -20.42 1.88
C VAL A 181 -10.14 -19.62 1.56
N PRO A 182 -11.11 -19.48 2.48
CA PRO A 182 -12.27 -18.64 2.28
C PRO A 182 -11.87 -17.17 2.08
N TYR A 183 -12.21 -16.59 0.96
CA TYR A 183 -11.84 -15.22 0.60
C TYR A 183 -12.95 -14.46 -0.12
N MET A 184 -12.80 -13.15 -0.17
CA MET A 184 -13.57 -12.25 -1.02
C MET A 184 -12.69 -11.74 -2.17
N PRO A 185 -13.05 -11.97 -3.45
CA PRO A 185 -12.35 -11.39 -4.57
C PRO A 185 -12.70 -9.91 -4.73
N LEU A 186 -11.70 -9.08 -4.98
CA LEU A 186 -11.84 -7.66 -5.26
C LEU A 186 -11.51 -7.43 -6.74
N GLU A 187 -12.46 -7.75 -7.61
CA GLU A 187 -12.33 -7.50 -9.05
C GLU A 187 -12.31 -6.00 -9.32
N THR A 188 -11.49 -5.56 -10.27
CA THR A 188 -11.31 -4.13 -10.60
C THR A 188 -11.36 -3.86 -12.08
N GLN A 189 -11.78 -2.65 -12.43
CA GLN A 189 -11.61 -2.04 -13.74
C GLN A 189 -10.58 -0.91 -13.64
N PRO A 190 -9.93 -0.53 -14.76
CA PRO A 190 -9.06 0.63 -14.77
C PRO A 190 -9.76 1.88 -14.23
N GLY A 191 -9.13 2.54 -13.26
CA GLY A 191 -9.71 3.67 -12.53
C GLY A 191 -10.42 3.31 -11.22
N ASP A 192 -10.60 2.02 -10.90
CA ASP A 192 -11.02 1.58 -9.58
C ASP A 192 -9.86 1.69 -8.58
N VAL A 193 -10.20 1.98 -7.33
CA VAL A 193 -9.24 2.13 -6.24
C VAL A 193 -9.64 1.24 -5.06
N LEU A 194 -8.67 0.53 -4.50
CA LEU A 194 -8.81 -0.27 -3.30
C LEU A 194 -8.01 0.38 -2.17
N ALA A 195 -8.63 0.58 -1.02
CA ALA A 195 -7.94 1.03 0.19
C ALA A 195 -8.01 -0.05 1.26
N PHE A 196 -6.85 -0.45 1.81
CA PHE A 196 -6.77 -1.47 2.84
C PHE A 196 -5.51 -1.30 3.71
N PRO A 197 -5.54 -1.70 4.99
CA PRO A 197 -4.37 -1.68 5.84
C PRO A 197 -3.45 -2.84 5.45
N GLU A 198 -2.15 -2.64 5.57
CA GLU A 198 -1.18 -3.70 5.26
C GLU A 198 -1.36 -4.97 6.09
N ASP A 199 -2.01 -4.85 7.25
CA ASP A 199 -2.34 -5.99 8.13
C ASP A 199 -3.48 -6.87 7.60
N LEU A 200 -4.22 -6.45 6.58
CA LEU A 200 -5.25 -7.28 5.99
C LEU A 200 -4.61 -8.46 5.26
N LEU A 201 -5.02 -9.69 5.59
CA LEU A 201 -4.57 -10.87 4.85
C LEU A 201 -5.10 -10.82 3.42
N HIS A 202 -4.16 -10.82 2.49
CA HIS A 202 -4.47 -10.72 1.07
C HIS A 202 -3.51 -11.54 0.20
N CYS A 203 -3.97 -11.87 -0.99
CA CYS A 203 -3.20 -12.57 -2.01
C CYS A 203 -3.66 -12.20 -3.41
N ALA A 204 -2.94 -12.69 -4.41
CA ALA A 204 -3.39 -12.68 -5.79
C ALA A 204 -2.86 -13.95 -6.49
N PHE A 205 -3.73 -14.71 -7.11
CA PHE A 205 -3.37 -15.90 -7.89
C PHE A 205 -4.18 -15.98 -9.18
N ALA A 206 -3.83 -16.92 -10.06
CA ALA A 206 -4.33 -17.04 -11.42
C ALA A 206 -3.94 -15.86 -12.33
N SER A 207 -2.76 -15.28 -12.12
CA SER A 207 -2.21 -14.23 -12.98
C SER A 207 -1.99 -14.75 -14.40
N LYS A 208 -2.47 -13.99 -15.38
CA LYS A 208 -2.27 -14.28 -16.84
C LYS A 208 -1.30 -13.33 -17.53
N GLY A 209 -0.63 -12.49 -16.78
CA GLY A 209 0.30 -11.50 -17.30
C GLY A 209 0.59 -10.40 -16.28
N PRO A 210 1.38 -9.41 -16.65
CA PRO A 210 1.68 -8.28 -15.78
C PRO A 210 0.41 -7.56 -15.35
N ARG A 211 0.28 -7.27 -14.07
CA ARG A 211 -0.78 -6.47 -13.47
C ARG A 211 -0.16 -5.17 -13.02
N ARG A 212 -0.50 -4.08 -13.66
CA ARG A 212 0.03 -2.76 -13.31
C ARG A 212 -0.75 -2.18 -12.14
N GLN A 213 -0.03 -1.82 -11.10
CA GLN A 213 -0.57 -1.20 -9.90
C GLN A 213 0.27 0.00 -9.50
N ILE A 214 -0.38 1.11 -9.23
CA ILE A 214 0.22 2.20 -8.46
C ILE A 214 -0.31 2.08 -7.04
N SER A 215 0.55 2.13 -6.04
CA SER A 215 0.14 2.20 -4.64
C SER A 215 0.63 3.48 -3.99
N VAL A 216 -0.27 4.17 -3.31
CA VAL A 216 0.03 5.29 -2.42
C VAL A 216 -0.09 4.77 -0.99
N ASN A 217 0.94 4.96 -0.19
CA ASN A 217 0.99 4.43 1.16
C ASN A 217 1.08 5.57 2.17
N PHE A 218 0.28 5.47 3.22
CA PHE A 218 0.25 6.43 4.32
C PHE A 218 0.40 5.70 5.65
N LEU A 219 0.97 6.38 6.62
CA LEU A 219 1.20 5.89 7.97
C LEU A 219 0.40 6.75 8.96
N GLU A 220 -0.23 6.13 9.94
CA GLU A 220 -0.68 6.82 11.14
C GLU A 220 0.54 7.40 11.87
N LEU A 221 0.48 8.68 12.27
CA LEU A 221 1.58 9.31 12.98
C LEU A 221 1.94 8.51 14.25
N PRO A 222 3.17 8.00 14.38
CA PRO A 222 3.61 7.32 15.60
C PRO A 222 3.58 8.26 16.82
N ARG A 223 2.89 7.86 17.90
CA ARG A 223 2.70 8.69 19.10
C ARG A 223 3.20 8.04 20.37
N THR A 224 3.12 6.71 20.47
CA THR A 224 3.63 5.98 21.62
C THR A 224 5.10 5.63 21.44
N GLU A 225 5.80 5.41 22.55
CA GLU A 225 7.21 4.97 22.51
C GLU A 225 7.38 3.70 21.66
N GLU A 226 6.44 2.76 21.76
CA GLU A 226 6.42 1.53 20.96
C GLU A 226 6.29 1.83 19.47
N GLN A 227 5.35 2.67 19.08
CA GLN A 227 5.15 3.07 17.67
C GLN A 227 6.37 3.79 17.10
N ILE A 228 6.98 4.70 17.88
CA ILE A 228 8.16 5.45 17.47
C ILE A 228 9.38 4.52 17.34
N PHE A 229 9.57 3.62 18.31
CA PHE A 229 10.64 2.64 18.24
C PHE A 229 10.49 1.73 17.03
N ASP A 230 9.30 1.22 16.81
CA ASP A 230 8.95 0.35 15.70
C ASP A 230 9.19 1.06 14.35
N ALA A 231 8.70 2.29 14.18
CA ALA A 231 8.91 3.08 12.97
C ALA A 231 10.41 3.30 12.68
N LYS A 232 11.23 3.58 13.70
CA LYS A 232 12.68 3.73 13.56
C LYS A 232 13.36 2.41 13.19
N LEU A 233 12.92 1.31 13.79
CA LEU A 233 13.43 -0.03 13.49
C LEU A 233 13.14 -0.43 12.03
N HIS A 234 11.90 -0.22 11.57
CA HIS A 234 11.51 -0.49 10.19
C HIS A 234 12.31 0.36 9.20
N ASN A 235 12.47 1.65 9.51
CA ASN A 235 13.27 2.53 8.66
C ASN A 235 14.73 2.05 8.58
N ALA A 236 15.31 1.64 9.70
CA ALA A 236 16.68 1.12 9.74
C ALA A 236 16.82 -0.17 8.93
N TRP A 237 15.88 -1.11 9.04
CA TRP A 237 15.87 -2.35 8.25
C TRP A 237 15.71 -2.09 6.75
N GLY A 238 14.90 -1.10 6.37
CA GLY A 238 14.80 -0.63 4.99
C GLY A 238 16.01 0.18 4.51
N GLY A 239 17.15 0.13 5.21
CA GLY A 239 18.34 0.89 4.87
C GLY A 239 18.17 2.40 5.03
N GLY A 240 17.29 2.83 5.97
CA GLY A 240 16.96 4.22 6.19
C GLY A 240 16.07 4.85 5.10
N ARG A 241 15.36 4.03 4.32
CA ARG A 241 14.64 4.51 3.12
C ARG A 241 13.12 4.38 3.18
N LEU A 242 12.56 3.65 4.15
CA LEU A 242 11.11 3.37 4.19
C LEU A 242 10.29 4.57 4.65
N LEU A 243 10.80 5.33 5.61
CA LEU A 243 10.12 6.50 6.19
C LEU A 243 10.99 7.74 6.03
N ARG A 244 11.18 8.15 4.79
CA ARG A 244 11.93 9.37 4.48
C ARG A 244 10.98 10.40 3.88
N PRO A 245 10.65 11.46 4.63
CA PRO A 245 9.83 12.52 4.09
C PRO A 245 10.47 13.09 2.81
N PRO A 246 9.71 13.24 1.71
CA PRO A 246 10.24 13.91 0.53
C PRO A 246 10.57 15.38 0.85
N GLN A 247 11.75 15.85 0.45
CA GLN A 247 12.20 17.21 0.72
C GLN A 247 11.28 18.24 0.06
N ASP A 248 10.80 17.96 -1.15
CA ASP A 248 9.85 18.80 -1.88
C ASP A 248 8.49 18.95 -1.15
N PHE A 249 8.08 17.95 -0.35
CA PHE A 249 6.89 18.07 0.49
C PHE A 249 7.17 18.91 1.74
N VAL A 250 8.34 18.74 2.35
CA VAL A 250 8.76 19.52 3.53
C VAL A 250 8.82 21.00 3.21
N ASP A 251 9.37 21.35 2.05
CA ASP A 251 9.56 22.73 1.58
C ASP A 251 8.37 23.28 0.78
N SER A 252 7.31 22.49 0.60
CA SER A 252 6.18 22.85 -0.23
C SER A 252 5.41 24.05 0.33
N ASP A 253 4.91 24.91 -0.53
CA ASP A 253 3.93 25.96 -0.17
C ASP A 253 2.52 25.38 0.13
N ASP A 254 2.25 24.14 -0.32
CA ASP A 254 1.00 23.46 -0.02
C ASP A 254 0.97 22.97 1.44
N PRO A 255 0.06 23.51 2.28
CA PRO A 255 -0.05 23.08 3.68
C PRO A 255 -0.37 21.60 3.85
N SER A 256 -1.05 20.97 2.89
CA SER A 256 -1.43 19.56 2.97
C SER A 256 -0.22 18.65 2.83
N LEU A 257 0.72 18.98 1.92
CA LEU A 257 1.96 18.24 1.74
C LEU A 257 2.88 18.39 2.96
N ARG A 258 3.03 19.61 3.49
CA ARG A 258 3.80 19.81 4.73
C ARG A 258 3.23 19.01 5.91
N ARG A 259 1.90 18.98 6.06
CA ARG A 259 1.22 18.23 7.12
C ARG A 259 1.57 16.73 7.05
N MET A 260 1.63 16.16 5.86
CA MET A 260 1.94 14.73 5.64
C MET A 260 3.39 14.34 5.98
N THR A 261 4.27 15.28 6.24
CA THR A 261 5.69 15.03 6.52
C THR A 261 6.13 15.55 7.88
N HIS A 262 5.43 16.58 8.38
CA HIS A 262 5.81 17.29 9.60
C HIS A 262 6.02 16.38 10.81
N GLY A 263 5.14 15.41 11.02
CA GLY A 263 5.22 14.50 12.16
C GLY A 263 6.46 13.61 12.11
N LEU A 264 6.79 13.05 10.95
CA LEU A 264 8.00 12.24 10.78
C LEU A 264 9.27 13.07 10.96
N VAL A 265 9.31 14.29 10.40
CA VAL A 265 10.44 15.21 10.61
C VAL A 265 10.63 15.52 12.10
N ALA A 266 9.53 15.80 12.82
CA ALA A 266 9.57 16.05 14.27
C ALA A 266 10.07 14.85 15.09
N LEU A 267 9.86 13.63 14.60
CA LEU A 267 10.37 12.39 15.20
C LEU A 267 11.84 12.09 14.81
N GLY A 268 12.48 12.94 14.01
CA GLY A 268 13.86 12.81 13.61
C GLY A 268 14.12 11.93 12.39
N PHE A 269 13.09 11.74 11.53
CA PHE A 269 13.29 11.13 10.21
C PHE A 269 13.82 12.19 9.24
N GLU A 270 14.98 11.92 8.66
CA GLU A 270 15.64 12.87 7.76
C GLU A 270 14.93 12.92 6.40
N PRO A 271 14.61 14.12 5.89
CA PRO A 271 14.09 14.27 4.55
C PRO A 271 15.06 13.76 3.47
N VAL A 272 14.53 13.36 2.33
CA VAL A 272 15.31 12.95 1.16
C VAL A 272 15.06 13.92 0.02
N ALA A 273 16.14 14.45 -0.56
CA ALA A 273 16.10 15.13 -1.85
C ALA A 273 15.98 14.07 -2.96
N ASP A 274 15.23 14.42 -3.99
CA ASP A 274 15.10 13.64 -5.21
C ASP A 274 16.35 13.78 -6.09
#